data_a8c8e811a95c3d6dd9c97458971d8df7
#
_entry.id   a8c8e811a95c3d6dd9c97458971d8df7
#
_cell.length_a   1.000
_cell.length_b   1.000
_cell.length_c   1.000
_cell.angle_alpha   90.00
_cell.angle_beta   90.00
_cell.angle_gamma   90.00
#
_symmetry.space_group_name_H-M   'P 1'
#
loop_
_entity.id
_entity.type
_entity.pdbx_description
1 polymer ?
#
loop_
_entity_poly.entity_id
_entity_poly.type
_entity_poly.pdbx_seq_one_letter_code
_entity_poly.pdbx_strand_id
1 'polypeptide(L)'
;MHSTYRPGPPLSDFVDMFWFYEGGVPQHAKERVLPSGCGQLFVNLQEDRFRVYDPQGHDKCISFPGCLMSGPHSEFVVIDTANQASIIGIAFKPGGAFPFFNSPASELHNLQVPLELLWGSQAGYLREQLLEARTTEARFRLLEQYLLAQAGWPGAPAFDRHPAVAFALKELGGSMSRRTVSEVTDQIGLSARRFIQVFSEEVGLTPKLYCRVRRLQEALGLVSKKRTVDWAALAARSGYFDQAHFIHDFRAFSGLNPSTYLANRGEYQNHVALPD
;
A
#
# COMPACT_ATOMS: atom_id res chain seq x y z
N MET A 1 5.75 -13.33 15.67
CA MET A 1 6.84 -13.62 14.68
C MET A 1 6.56 -12.79 13.43
N HIS A 2 7.55 -12.12 12.86
CA HIS A 2 7.38 -11.38 11.60
C HIS A 2 8.41 -11.91 10.61
N SER A 3 7.95 -12.44 9.48
CA SER A 3 8.78 -13.00 8.43
C SER A 3 8.52 -12.27 7.12
N THR A 4 9.56 -12.02 6.34
CA THR A 4 9.45 -11.40 5.02
C THR A 4 10.23 -12.18 3.99
N TYR A 5 9.76 -12.14 2.74
CA TYR A 5 10.40 -12.78 1.60
C TYR A 5 10.28 -11.88 0.36
N ARG A 6 11.37 -11.70 -0.36
CA ARG A 6 11.39 -10.96 -1.62
C ARG A 6 11.48 -11.92 -2.78
N PRO A 7 10.48 -11.95 -3.67
CA PRO A 7 10.49 -12.88 -4.79
C PRO A 7 11.56 -12.54 -5.82
N GLY A 8 11.95 -13.54 -6.62
CA GLY A 8 12.78 -13.36 -7.82
C GLY A 8 11.96 -12.87 -9.03
N PRO A 9 12.66 -12.64 -10.17
CA PRO A 9 11.97 -12.34 -11.44
C PRO A 9 11.00 -13.46 -11.85
N PRO A 10 9.86 -13.15 -12.51
CA PRO A 10 9.41 -11.81 -12.92
C PRO A 10 8.71 -11.01 -11.80
N LEU A 11 8.36 -11.64 -10.68
CA LEU A 11 7.58 -11.03 -9.62
C LEU A 11 8.32 -9.87 -8.93
N SER A 12 9.66 -9.91 -8.88
CA SER A 12 10.48 -8.87 -8.24
C SER A 12 10.28 -7.47 -8.83
N ASP A 13 9.78 -7.34 -10.05
CA ASP A 13 9.54 -6.03 -10.67
C ASP A 13 8.22 -5.39 -10.18
N PHE A 14 7.32 -6.20 -9.65
CA PHE A 14 5.97 -5.82 -9.26
C PHE A 14 5.71 -5.93 -7.75
N VAL A 15 6.33 -6.89 -7.10
CA VAL A 15 6.19 -7.18 -5.67
C VAL A 15 7.40 -6.64 -4.92
N ASP A 16 7.16 -5.88 -3.85
CA ASP A 16 8.23 -5.47 -2.92
C ASP A 16 8.58 -6.62 -2.00
N MET A 17 7.58 -7.20 -1.34
CA MET A 17 7.76 -8.36 -0.46
C MET A 17 6.46 -9.11 -0.23
N PHE A 18 6.59 -10.38 0.11
CA PHE A 18 5.61 -11.13 0.89
C PHE A 18 5.96 -10.98 2.36
N TRP A 19 4.96 -10.95 3.22
CA TRP A 19 5.16 -10.87 4.65
C TRP A 19 4.15 -11.75 5.38
N PHE A 20 4.57 -12.29 6.50
CA PHE A 20 3.73 -13.06 7.39
C PHE A 20 3.93 -12.56 8.81
N TYR A 21 2.83 -12.20 9.46
CA TYR A 21 2.78 -11.84 10.86
C TYR A 21 2.02 -12.90 11.64
N GLU A 22 2.63 -13.37 12.72
CA GLU A 22 2.00 -14.22 13.72
C GLU A 22 2.44 -13.72 15.10
N GLY A 23 1.50 -13.25 15.88
CA GLY A 23 1.84 -12.61 17.16
C GLY A 23 0.65 -12.43 18.07
N GLY A 24 0.92 -11.80 19.22
CA GLY A 24 -0.12 -11.43 20.18
C GLY A 24 -0.96 -10.26 19.67
N VAL A 25 -2.17 -10.16 20.21
CA VAL A 25 -3.05 -9.02 19.97
C VAL A 25 -2.41 -7.76 20.60
N PRO A 26 -2.29 -6.65 19.87
CA PRO A 26 -1.87 -5.38 20.42
C PRO A 26 -2.73 -4.94 21.61
N GLN A 27 -2.18 -4.12 22.50
CA GLN A 27 -2.92 -3.63 23.67
C GLN A 27 -4.01 -2.61 23.32
N HIS A 28 -3.98 -2.03 22.12
CA HIS A 28 -4.98 -1.09 21.62
C HIS A 28 -5.94 -1.81 20.65
N ALA A 29 -7.22 -1.43 20.70
CA ALA A 29 -8.26 -2.10 19.92
C ALA A 29 -8.25 -1.73 18.43
N LYS A 30 -7.80 -0.53 18.10
CA LYS A 30 -7.83 0.00 16.73
C LYS A 30 -6.54 0.70 16.36
N GLU A 31 -6.21 0.67 15.07
CA GLU A 31 -5.08 1.37 14.48
C GLU A 31 -5.50 2.20 13.28
N ARG A 32 -4.83 3.32 13.11
CA ARG A 32 -4.83 4.10 11.88
C ARG A 32 -3.67 3.66 11.01
N VAL A 33 -3.96 3.25 9.78
CA VAL A 33 -2.95 2.89 8.78
C VAL A 33 -2.82 4.01 7.76
N LEU A 34 -1.64 4.61 7.70
CA LEU A 34 -1.33 5.73 6.82
C LEU A 34 -1.09 5.26 5.38
N PRO A 35 -1.47 6.07 4.37
CA PRO A 35 -1.41 5.66 2.97
C PRO A 35 0.03 5.48 2.49
N SER A 36 0.31 4.33 1.89
CA SER A 36 1.59 4.05 1.21
C SER A 36 1.56 4.43 -0.28
N GLY A 37 0.38 4.60 -0.85
CA GLY A 37 0.19 4.77 -2.30
C GLY A 37 0.38 3.50 -3.11
N CYS A 38 0.51 2.35 -2.45
CA CYS A 38 0.70 1.04 -3.07
C CYS A 38 -0.46 0.11 -2.71
N GLY A 39 -0.79 -0.79 -3.61
CA GLY A 39 -1.75 -1.86 -3.32
C GLY A 39 -1.14 -2.92 -2.39
N GLN A 40 -1.99 -3.59 -1.62
CA GLN A 40 -1.61 -4.73 -0.77
C GLN A 40 -2.71 -5.79 -0.81
N LEU A 41 -2.30 -7.05 -0.83
CA LEU A 41 -3.21 -8.18 -0.66
C LEU A 41 -3.01 -8.76 0.74
N PHE A 42 -4.11 -9.04 1.41
CA PHE A 42 -4.12 -9.61 2.76
C PHE A 42 -4.94 -10.89 2.81
N VAL A 43 -4.44 -11.88 3.53
CA VAL A 43 -5.20 -13.09 3.90
C VAL A 43 -5.11 -13.26 5.41
N ASN A 44 -6.27 -13.22 6.08
CA ASN A 44 -6.38 -13.47 7.51
C ASN A 44 -6.44 -14.99 7.75
N LEU A 45 -5.47 -15.52 8.46
CA LEU A 45 -5.35 -16.95 8.78
C LEU A 45 -5.93 -17.29 10.16
N GLN A 46 -6.39 -16.30 10.92
CA GLN A 46 -7.04 -16.48 12.22
C GLN A 46 -8.56 -16.47 12.09
N GLU A 47 -9.11 -15.38 11.52
CA GLU A 47 -10.54 -15.24 11.25
C GLU A 47 -10.80 -15.10 9.75
N ASP A 48 -11.97 -15.53 9.30
CA ASP A 48 -12.39 -15.27 7.91
C ASP A 48 -13.02 -13.88 7.78
N ARG A 49 -12.35 -12.87 8.32
CA ARG A 49 -12.87 -11.51 8.37
C ARG A 49 -11.81 -10.44 8.57
N PHE A 50 -12.03 -9.30 7.91
CA PHE A 50 -11.38 -8.02 8.21
C PHE A 50 -12.45 -6.98 8.57
N ARG A 51 -12.12 -6.04 9.45
CA ARG A 51 -12.99 -4.92 9.81
C ARG A 51 -12.28 -3.62 9.52
N VAL A 52 -12.94 -2.74 8.77
CA VAL A 52 -12.48 -1.38 8.47
C VAL A 52 -13.50 -0.41 9.03
N TYR A 53 -13.05 0.52 9.83
CA TYR A 53 -13.90 1.46 10.54
C TYR A 53 -14.03 2.79 9.81
N ASP A 54 -15.13 3.49 10.07
CA ASP A 54 -15.30 4.86 9.63
C ASP A 54 -14.14 5.74 10.15
N PRO A 55 -13.42 6.46 9.28
CA PRO A 55 -12.29 7.29 9.69
C PRO A 55 -12.66 8.42 10.66
N GLN A 56 -13.91 8.86 10.71
CA GLN A 56 -14.36 10.00 11.52
C GLN A 56 -14.97 9.58 12.86
N GLY A 57 -15.81 8.53 12.87
CA GLY A 57 -16.58 8.14 14.04
C GLY A 57 -16.06 6.91 14.77
N HIS A 58 -15.30 6.05 14.12
CA HIS A 58 -14.74 4.78 14.61
C HIS A 58 -15.76 3.79 15.22
N ASP A 59 -17.05 4.15 15.27
CA ASP A 59 -18.13 3.33 15.84
C ASP A 59 -18.76 2.38 14.83
N LYS A 60 -18.70 2.76 13.55
CA LYS A 60 -19.23 1.97 12.45
C LYS A 60 -18.10 1.26 11.73
N CYS A 61 -18.26 -0.03 11.44
CA CYS A 61 -17.31 -0.77 10.64
C CYS A 61 -18.02 -1.47 9.47
N ILE A 62 -17.27 -1.63 8.41
CA ILE A 62 -17.59 -2.53 7.30
C ILE A 62 -16.77 -3.79 7.50
N SER A 63 -17.42 -4.95 7.38
CA SER A 63 -16.76 -6.25 7.47
C SER A 63 -16.52 -6.80 6.08
N PHE A 64 -15.29 -7.26 5.84
CA PHE A 64 -14.86 -7.89 4.59
C PHE A 64 -14.49 -9.35 4.84
N PRO A 65 -14.54 -10.24 3.84
CA PRO A 65 -14.00 -11.61 3.93
C PRO A 65 -12.52 -11.64 4.29
N GLY A 66 -12.03 -12.80 4.71
CA GLY A 66 -10.65 -13.02 5.13
C GLY A 66 -9.59 -12.93 4.02
N CYS A 67 -9.99 -12.75 2.76
CA CYS A 67 -9.12 -12.44 1.64
C CYS A 67 -9.48 -11.07 1.07
N LEU A 68 -8.54 -10.12 1.12
CA LEU A 68 -8.80 -8.72 0.84
C LEU A 68 -7.71 -8.11 -0.04
N MET A 69 -8.11 -7.42 -1.10
CA MET A 69 -7.25 -6.49 -1.83
C MET A 69 -7.49 -5.07 -1.32
N SER A 70 -6.49 -4.46 -0.73
CA SER A 70 -6.44 -3.03 -0.43
C SER A 70 -5.79 -2.32 -1.60
N GLY A 71 -6.54 -1.51 -2.31
CA GLY A 71 -6.04 -0.71 -3.44
C GLY A 71 -5.00 0.33 -3.01
N PRO A 72 -4.44 1.08 -3.96
CA PRO A 72 -3.57 2.20 -3.63
C PRO A 72 -4.34 3.28 -2.86
N HIS A 73 -3.93 3.56 -1.64
CA HIS A 73 -4.57 4.56 -0.79
C HIS A 73 -3.83 5.89 -0.82
N SER A 74 -4.61 6.97 -0.82
CA SER A 74 -4.17 8.34 -0.55
C SER A 74 -4.82 8.92 0.72
N GLU A 75 -5.60 8.11 1.42
CA GLU A 75 -6.23 8.42 2.69
C GLU A 75 -5.88 7.34 3.71
N PHE A 76 -5.90 7.68 4.99
CA PHE A 76 -5.72 6.68 6.03
C PHE A 76 -6.97 5.80 6.17
N VAL A 77 -6.76 4.58 6.63
CA VAL A 77 -7.84 3.67 7.02
C VAL A 77 -7.73 3.35 8.51
N VAL A 78 -8.85 3.01 9.13
CA VAL A 78 -8.89 2.57 10.52
C VAL A 78 -9.29 1.10 10.54
N ILE A 79 -8.44 0.27 11.15
CA ILE A 79 -8.61 -1.17 11.25
C ILE A 79 -8.67 -1.60 12.71
N ASP A 80 -9.26 -2.77 12.99
CA ASP A 80 -9.10 -3.39 14.31
C ASP A 80 -7.76 -4.15 14.40
N THR A 81 -7.31 -4.39 15.61
CA THR A 81 -6.10 -5.16 15.89
C THR A 81 -6.39 -6.52 16.50
N ALA A 82 -7.62 -6.73 17.02
CA ALA A 82 -7.99 -7.91 17.78
C ALA A 82 -7.91 -9.21 16.97
N ASN A 83 -8.20 -9.12 15.66
CA ASN A 83 -8.30 -10.27 14.76
C ASN A 83 -7.15 -10.37 13.75
N GLN A 84 -6.02 -9.75 14.09
CA GLN A 84 -4.86 -9.68 13.20
C GLN A 84 -3.65 -10.47 13.75
N ALA A 85 -3.90 -11.45 14.62
CA ALA A 85 -2.82 -12.24 15.22
C ALA A 85 -2.13 -13.20 14.24
N SER A 86 -2.77 -13.52 13.09
CA SER A 86 -2.15 -14.32 12.03
C SER A 86 -2.61 -13.83 10.66
N ILE A 87 -1.74 -13.05 10.00
CA ILE A 87 -2.01 -12.48 8.68
C ILE A 87 -0.81 -12.71 7.76
N ILE A 88 -1.09 -13.11 6.53
CA ILE A 88 -0.10 -13.11 5.45
C ILE A 88 -0.50 -12.09 4.40
N GLY A 89 0.48 -11.45 3.77
CA GLY A 89 0.19 -10.43 2.77
C GLY A 89 1.26 -10.27 1.71
N ILE A 90 0.86 -9.56 0.67
CA ILE A 90 1.69 -9.14 -0.45
C ILE A 90 1.73 -7.62 -0.46
N ALA A 91 2.91 -7.04 -0.32
CA ALA A 91 3.13 -5.62 -0.54
C ALA A 91 3.59 -5.43 -1.99
N PHE A 92 2.79 -4.74 -2.79
CA PHE A 92 3.15 -4.43 -4.16
C PHE A 92 3.99 -3.16 -4.24
N LYS A 93 4.85 -3.09 -5.25
CA LYS A 93 5.50 -1.84 -5.65
C LYS A 93 4.48 -0.88 -6.26
N PRO A 94 4.77 0.42 -6.41
CA PRO A 94 3.88 1.34 -7.11
C PRO A 94 3.51 0.81 -8.51
N GLY A 95 2.20 0.67 -8.78
CA GLY A 95 1.68 0.04 -10.00
C GLY A 95 1.95 -1.46 -10.13
N GLY A 96 2.51 -2.09 -9.10
CA GLY A 96 2.89 -3.50 -9.15
C GLY A 96 1.71 -4.46 -9.03
N ALA A 97 0.56 -4.02 -8.54
CA ALA A 97 -0.64 -4.85 -8.48
C ALA A 97 -1.31 -5.06 -9.84
N PHE A 98 -1.13 -4.12 -10.78
CA PHE A 98 -1.84 -4.06 -12.05
C PHE A 98 -1.85 -5.37 -12.87
N PRO A 99 -0.74 -6.14 -13.03
CA PRO A 99 -0.75 -7.37 -13.82
C PRO A 99 -1.57 -8.51 -13.23
N PHE A 100 -1.94 -8.45 -11.96
CA PHE A 100 -2.59 -9.54 -11.24
C PHE A 100 -4.10 -9.37 -11.08
N PHE A 101 -4.64 -8.22 -11.53
CA PHE A 101 -6.05 -7.91 -11.41
C PHE A 101 -6.59 -7.42 -12.75
N ASN A 102 -7.77 -7.90 -13.12
CA ASN A 102 -8.40 -7.57 -14.40
C ASN A 102 -9.19 -6.25 -14.33
N SER A 103 -8.59 -5.23 -13.72
CA SER A 103 -9.18 -3.90 -13.57
C SER A 103 -8.09 -2.84 -13.51
N PRO A 104 -8.32 -1.63 -14.04
CA PRO A 104 -7.45 -0.51 -13.81
C PRO A 104 -7.23 -0.27 -12.32
N ALA A 105 -5.98 -0.05 -11.90
CA ALA A 105 -5.69 0.20 -10.49
C ALA A 105 -6.39 1.46 -9.95
N SER A 106 -6.77 2.40 -10.83
CA SER A 106 -7.57 3.59 -10.47
C SER A 106 -8.97 3.25 -9.97
N GLU A 107 -9.55 2.10 -10.37
CA GLU A 107 -10.85 1.64 -9.86
C GLU A 107 -10.74 1.08 -8.44
N LEU A 108 -9.54 0.74 -7.99
CA LEU A 108 -9.25 0.26 -6.65
C LEU A 108 -8.77 1.38 -5.71
N HIS A 109 -8.66 2.62 -6.19
CA HIS A 109 -8.14 3.74 -5.41
C HIS A 109 -9.01 4.00 -4.16
N ASN A 110 -8.38 4.01 -2.99
CA ASN A 110 -9.03 4.16 -1.68
C ASN A 110 -10.09 3.10 -1.36
N LEU A 111 -10.04 1.94 -2.01
CA LEU A 111 -11.02 0.86 -1.78
C LEU A 111 -10.37 -0.35 -1.12
N GLN A 112 -11.17 -1.02 -0.28
CA GLN A 112 -10.99 -2.39 0.17
C GLN A 112 -11.94 -3.26 -0.64
N VAL A 113 -11.41 -4.26 -1.34
CA VAL A 113 -12.19 -5.11 -2.24
C VAL A 113 -12.02 -6.58 -1.83
N PRO A 114 -13.11 -7.32 -1.55
CA PRO A 114 -13.03 -8.77 -1.38
C PRO A 114 -12.30 -9.41 -2.55
N LEU A 115 -11.30 -10.27 -2.26
CA LEU A 115 -10.48 -10.87 -3.31
C LEU A 115 -11.30 -11.77 -4.24
N GLU A 116 -12.42 -12.31 -3.76
CA GLU A 116 -13.37 -13.10 -4.55
C GLU A 116 -13.99 -12.32 -5.72
N LEU A 117 -14.16 -11.01 -5.58
CA LEU A 117 -14.65 -10.14 -6.65
C LEU A 117 -13.62 -9.95 -7.78
N LEU A 118 -12.34 -10.18 -7.49
CA LEU A 118 -11.23 -10.00 -8.42
C LEU A 118 -10.74 -11.34 -9.01
N TRP A 119 -10.65 -12.39 -8.18
CA TRP A 119 -10.11 -13.70 -8.54
C TRP A 119 -11.14 -14.84 -8.53
N GLY A 120 -12.42 -14.54 -8.23
CA GLY A 120 -13.47 -15.55 -8.14
C GLY A 120 -13.16 -16.60 -7.05
N SER A 121 -13.48 -17.84 -7.31
CA SER A 121 -13.26 -18.96 -6.38
C SER A 121 -11.78 -19.20 -6.02
N GLN A 122 -10.83 -18.70 -6.82
CA GLN A 122 -9.42 -18.84 -6.54
C GLN A 122 -9.01 -18.17 -5.21
N ALA A 123 -9.72 -17.12 -4.79
CA ALA A 123 -9.48 -16.46 -3.50
C ALA A 123 -9.73 -17.41 -2.31
N GLY A 124 -10.84 -18.14 -2.33
CA GLY A 124 -11.17 -19.13 -1.30
C GLY A 124 -10.16 -20.29 -1.26
N TYR A 125 -9.83 -20.85 -2.43
CA TYR A 125 -8.82 -21.91 -2.53
C TYR A 125 -7.44 -21.46 -2.04
N LEU A 126 -7.03 -20.23 -2.34
CA LEU A 126 -5.78 -19.67 -1.81
C LEU A 126 -5.78 -19.69 -0.29
N ARG A 127 -6.86 -19.21 0.35
CA ARG A 127 -6.95 -19.17 1.81
C ARG A 127 -6.91 -20.56 2.43
N GLU A 128 -7.66 -21.51 1.88
CA GLU A 128 -7.67 -22.90 2.35
C GLU A 128 -6.26 -23.51 2.31
N GLN A 129 -5.56 -23.39 1.19
CA GLN A 129 -4.19 -23.89 1.04
C GLN A 129 -3.18 -23.19 1.97
N LEU A 130 -3.35 -21.90 2.21
CA LEU A 130 -2.50 -21.15 3.16
C LEU A 130 -2.73 -21.62 4.60
N LEU A 131 -3.96 -21.99 4.97
CA LEU A 131 -4.27 -22.56 6.27
C LEU A 131 -3.68 -23.97 6.46
N GLU A 132 -3.67 -24.80 5.41
CA GLU A 132 -3.09 -26.12 5.42
C GLU A 132 -1.54 -26.11 5.40
N ALA A 133 -0.94 -25.05 4.88
CA ALA A 133 0.52 -24.94 4.76
C ALA A 133 1.20 -24.85 6.14
N ARG A 134 2.09 -25.81 6.41
CA ARG A 134 2.73 -25.98 7.72
C ARG A 134 3.92 -25.05 7.98
N THR A 135 4.50 -24.46 6.95
CA THR A 135 5.67 -23.58 7.09
C THR A 135 5.44 -22.24 6.38
N THR A 136 6.09 -21.21 6.86
CA THR A 136 6.03 -19.87 6.26
C THR A 136 6.56 -19.87 4.82
N GLU A 137 7.59 -20.65 4.53
CA GLU A 137 8.17 -20.78 3.19
C GLU A 137 7.18 -21.45 2.22
N ALA A 138 6.40 -22.44 2.68
CA ALA A 138 5.35 -23.04 1.87
C ALA A 138 4.24 -22.03 1.56
N ARG A 139 3.85 -21.21 2.53
CA ARG A 139 2.88 -20.12 2.34
C ARG A 139 3.36 -19.09 1.33
N PHE A 140 4.62 -18.66 1.39
CA PHE A 140 5.17 -17.72 0.41
C PHE A 140 5.23 -18.31 -1.00
N ARG A 141 5.59 -19.58 -1.14
CA ARG A 141 5.55 -20.28 -2.45
C ARG A 141 4.14 -20.37 -3.02
N LEU A 142 3.12 -20.59 -2.20
CA LEU A 142 1.73 -20.56 -2.64
C LEU A 142 1.35 -19.18 -3.18
N LEU A 143 1.70 -18.09 -2.47
CA LEU A 143 1.44 -16.74 -2.95
C LEU A 143 2.13 -16.46 -4.30
N GLU A 144 3.38 -16.90 -4.49
CA GLU A 144 4.07 -16.79 -5.78
C GLU A 144 3.32 -17.54 -6.90
N GLN A 145 2.93 -18.79 -6.65
CA GLN A 145 2.21 -19.61 -7.62
C GLN A 145 0.88 -18.98 -8.03
N TYR A 146 0.12 -18.46 -7.07
CA TYR A 146 -1.15 -17.80 -7.36
C TYR A 146 -0.95 -16.50 -8.15
N LEU A 147 0.03 -15.67 -7.81
CA LEU A 147 0.33 -14.47 -8.60
C LEU A 147 0.74 -14.80 -10.04
N LEU A 148 1.62 -15.79 -10.22
CA LEU A 148 2.04 -16.22 -11.54
C LEU A 148 0.88 -16.79 -12.37
N ALA A 149 -0.03 -17.52 -11.74
CA ALA A 149 -1.24 -18.03 -12.40
C ALA A 149 -2.18 -16.88 -12.82
N GLN A 150 -2.36 -15.87 -11.98
CA GLN A 150 -3.18 -14.71 -12.32
C GLN A 150 -2.60 -13.88 -13.46
N ALA A 151 -1.28 -13.70 -13.50
CA ALA A 151 -0.62 -12.97 -14.59
C ALA A 151 -0.59 -13.74 -15.93
N GLY A 152 -0.70 -15.08 -15.91
CA GLY A 152 -0.75 -15.95 -17.10
C GLY A 152 -2.14 -16.15 -17.70
N TRP A 153 -3.17 -15.55 -17.16
CA TRP A 153 -4.57 -15.74 -17.57
C TRP A 153 -4.86 -15.04 -18.91
N PRO A 154 -5.66 -15.60 -19.82
CA PRO A 154 -6.03 -14.95 -21.08
C PRO A 154 -6.70 -13.60 -20.84
N GLY A 155 -6.07 -12.51 -21.34
CA GLY A 155 -6.53 -11.13 -21.12
C GLY A 155 -5.90 -10.43 -19.92
N ALA A 156 -5.07 -11.11 -19.10
CA ALA A 156 -4.27 -10.41 -18.11
C ALA A 156 -3.29 -9.43 -18.81
N PRO A 157 -3.03 -8.25 -18.21
CA PRO A 157 -1.94 -7.41 -18.68
C PRO A 157 -0.63 -8.20 -18.64
N ALA A 158 0.18 -8.09 -19.68
CA ALA A 158 1.50 -8.69 -19.70
C ALA A 158 2.33 -8.17 -18.50
N PHE A 159 3.36 -8.91 -18.08
CA PHE A 159 4.37 -8.43 -17.13
C PHE A 159 5.15 -7.21 -17.65
N ASP A 160 4.59 -6.50 -18.62
CA ASP A 160 5.16 -5.31 -19.21
C ASP A 160 4.45 -4.07 -18.71
N ARG A 161 5.22 -3.21 -18.12
CA ARG A 161 4.77 -1.89 -17.70
C ARG A 161 4.74 -0.95 -18.90
N HIS A 162 3.73 -0.10 -19.00
CA HIS A 162 3.74 0.94 -20.04
C HIS A 162 5.02 1.78 -19.93
N PRO A 163 5.81 1.99 -21.01
CA PRO A 163 7.11 2.64 -20.94
C PRO A 163 7.08 4.03 -20.28
N ALA A 164 6.02 4.81 -20.54
CA ALA A 164 5.82 6.10 -19.90
C ALA A 164 5.64 6.00 -18.39
N VAL A 165 4.95 4.94 -17.89
CA VAL A 165 4.75 4.71 -16.46
C VAL A 165 6.06 4.23 -15.83
N ALA A 166 6.78 3.31 -16.47
CA ALA A 166 8.09 2.86 -15.99
C ALA A 166 9.07 4.03 -15.85
N PHE A 167 9.16 4.89 -16.86
CA PHE A 167 9.97 6.09 -16.84
C PHE A 167 9.55 7.05 -15.72
N ALA A 168 8.25 7.34 -15.61
CA ALA A 168 7.73 8.25 -14.60
C ALA A 168 7.97 7.73 -13.17
N LEU A 169 7.76 6.44 -12.90
CA LEU A 169 8.04 5.85 -11.59
C LEU A 169 9.52 5.92 -11.23
N LYS A 170 10.42 5.74 -12.20
CA LYS A 170 11.86 5.91 -11.99
C LYS A 170 12.21 7.36 -11.64
N GLU A 171 11.70 8.32 -12.42
CA GLU A 171 12.03 9.72 -12.28
C GLU A 171 11.34 10.41 -11.08
N LEU A 172 10.10 10.03 -10.76
CA LEU A 172 9.32 10.60 -9.65
C LEU A 172 9.46 9.83 -8.34
N GLY A 173 9.89 8.57 -8.39
CA GLY A 173 9.94 7.66 -7.23
C GLY A 173 11.20 7.75 -6.38
N GLY A 174 12.26 8.39 -6.86
CA GLY A 174 13.54 8.50 -6.14
C GLY A 174 13.44 9.46 -4.95
N SER A 175 14.01 9.08 -3.81
CA SER A 175 14.07 9.92 -2.60
C SER A 175 14.82 11.26 -2.78
N MET A 176 15.59 11.38 -3.84
CA MET A 176 16.32 12.59 -4.24
C MET A 176 15.76 13.23 -5.52
N SER A 177 14.67 12.69 -6.09
CA SER A 177 14.11 13.24 -7.30
C SER A 177 13.47 14.60 -7.03
N ARG A 178 14.04 15.63 -7.63
CA ARG A 178 13.51 17.00 -7.61
C ARG A 178 12.68 17.33 -8.85
N ARG A 179 12.46 16.33 -9.72
CA ARG A 179 11.72 16.53 -10.97
C ARG A 179 10.25 16.76 -10.70
N THR A 180 9.70 17.72 -11.39
CA THR A 180 8.26 18.00 -11.40
C THR A 180 7.55 17.05 -12.35
N VAL A 181 6.25 16.84 -12.15
CA VAL A 181 5.41 16.07 -13.06
C VAL A 181 5.44 16.66 -14.48
N SER A 182 5.53 17.99 -14.62
CA SER A 182 5.62 18.66 -15.93
C SER A 182 6.88 18.25 -16.66
N GLU A 183 8.06 18.39 -16.02
CA GLU A 183 9.36 18.03 -16.63
C GLU A 183 9.43 16.56 -17.06
N VAL A 184 8.77 15.67 -16.31
CA VAL A 184 8.68 14.25 -16.68
C VAL A 184 7.72 14.05 -17.85
N THR A 185 6.58 14.75 -17.87
CA THR A 185 5.60 14.69 -18.96
C THR A 185 6.20 15.14 -20.27
N ASP A 186 6.98 16.22 -20.26
CA ASP A 186 7.62 16.80 -21.45
C ASP A 186 8.60 15.80 -22.14
N GLN A 187 9.14 14.83 -21.38
CA GLN A 187 10.07 13.81 -21.89
C GLN A 187 9.38 12.52 -22.34
N ILE A 188 8.14 12.29 -21.91
CA ILE A 188 7.42 11.03 -22.19
C ILE A 188 6.89 10.96 -23.64
N GLY A 189 6.71 12.10 -24.31
CA GLY A 189 6.17 12.14 -25.68
C GLY A 189 4.66 11.85 -25.77
N LEU A 190 3.94 11.84 -24.66
CA LEU A 190 2.47 11.74 -24.59
C LEU A 190 1.88 13.11 -24.24
N SER A 191 0.62 13.34 -24.67
CA SER A 191 -0.12 14.47 -24.10
C SER A 191 -0.29 14.29 -22.58
N ALA A 192 -0.33 15.40 -21.84
CA ALA A 192 -0.49 15.36 -20.37
C ALA A 192 -1.75 14.56 -19.95
N ARG A 193 -2.85 14.70 -20.69
CA ARG A 193 -4.08 13.93 -20.43
C ARG A 193 -3.85 12.42 -20.60
N ARG A 194 -3.20 12.00 -21.68
CA ARG A 194 -2.93 10.57 -21.94
C ARG A 194 -1.95 10.00 -20.91
N PHE A 195 -0.91 10.75 -20.56
CA PHE A 195 0.01 10.35 -19.50
C PHE A 195 -0.69 10.14 -18.16
N ILE A 196 -1.50 11.12 -17.72
CA ILE A 196 -2.27 10.99 -16.47
C ILE A 196 -3.17 9.75 -16.52
N GLN A 197 -3.83 9.49 -17.64
CA GLN A 197 -4.69 8.33 -17.81
C GLN A 197 -3.92 7.02 -17.63
N VAL A 198 -2.87 6.77 -18.43
CA VAL A 198 -2.12 5.49 -18.38
C VAL A 198 -1.41 5.30 -17.05
N PHE A 199 -0.90 6.38 -16.45
CA PHE A 199 -0.29 6.33 -15.13
C PHE A 199 -1.32 5.95 -14.06
N SER A 200 -2.52 6.54 -14.09
CA SER A 200 -3.56 6.23 -13.11
C SER A 200 -4.13 4.82 -13.30
N GLU A 201 -4.24 4.34 -14.54
CA GLU A 201 -4.67 2.97 -14.84
C GLU A 201 -3.73 1.92 -14.23
N GLU A 202 -2.41 2.12 -14.27
CA GLU A 202 -1.45 1.17 -13.72
C GLU A 202 -1.14 1.40 -12.23
N VAL A 203 -0.99 2.67 -11.80
CA VAL A 203 -0.52 3.01 -10.45
C VAL A 203 -1.65 3.19 -9.46
N GLY A 204 -2.86 3.50 -9.96
CA GLY A 204 -4.04 3.77 -9.16
C GLY A 204 -4.13 5.20 -8.62
N LEU A 205 -3.09 6.00 -8.78
CA LEU A 205 -3.03 7.41 -8.36
C LEU A 205 -2.66 8.28 -9.56
N THR A 206 -3.11 9.53 -9.57
CA THR A 206 -2.57 10.49 -10.54
C THR A 206 -1.08 10.77 -10.24
N PRO A 207 -0.25 11.15 -11.24
CA PRO A 207 1.16 11.47 -11.00
C PRO A 207 1.40 12.48 -9.87
N LYS A 208 0.57 13.52 -9.81
CA LYS A 208 0.66 14.55 -8.76
C LYS A 208 0.34 13.99 -7.37
N LEU A 209 -0.70 13.17 -7.25
CA LEU A 209 -1.09 12.54 -5.98
C LEU A 209 -0.04 11.53 -5.53
N TYR A 210 0.49 10.73 -6.46
CA TYR A 210 1.60 9.82 -6.21
C TYR A 210 2.80 10.54 -5.61
N CYS A 211 3.25 11.66 -6.20
CA CYS A 211 4.36 12.45 -5.67
C CYS A 211 4.07 12.99 -4.26
N ARG A 212 2.82 13.40 -3.97
CA ARG A 212 2.43 13.87 -2.63
C ARG A 212 2.51 12.75 -1.59
N VAL A 213 1.96 11.57 -1.90
CA VAL A 213 2.03 10.40 -1.01
C VAL A 213 3.48 9.93 -0.82
N ARG A 214 4.30 9.96 -1.88
CA ARG A 214 5.74 9.61 -1.77
C ARG A 214 6.47 10.56 -0.83
N ARG A 215 6.24 11.86 -0.90
CA ARG A 215 6.83 12.84 0.04
C ARG A 215 6.41 12.57 1.48
N LEU A 216 5.13 12.23 1.71
CA LEU A 216 4.68 11.79 3.05
C LEU A 216 5.49 10.58 3.52
N GLN A 217 5.59 9.54 2.70
CA GLN A 217 6.31 8.31 3.06
C GLN A 217 7.80 8.56 3.34
N GLU A 218 8.42 9.44 2.58
CA GLU A 218 9.81 9.88 2.84
C GLU A 218 9.91 10.60 4.19
N ALA A 219 8.99 11.51 4.49
CA ALA A 219 8.95 12.20 5.78
C ALA A 219 8.76 11.21 6.94
N LEU A 220 7.84 10.26 6.83
CA LEU A 220 7.62 9.21 7.82
C LEU A 220 8.89 8.38 8.06
N GLY A 221 9.58 7.97 6.99
CA GLY A 221 10.85 7.23 7.08
C GLY A 221 11.94 8.01 7.81
N LEU A 222 12.03 9.33 7.59
CA LEU A 222 12.99 10.19 8.27
C LEU A 222 12.68 10.37 9.77
N VAL A 223 11.42 10.23 10.16
CA VAL A 223 10.95 10.39 11.54
C VAL A 223 10.98 9.08 12.32
N SER A 224 10.90 7.92 11.67
CA SER A 224 10.63 6.62 12.30
C SER A 224 11.52 6.27 13.52
N LYS A 225 12.78 6.71 13.53
CA LYS A 225 13.75 6.42 14.60
C LYS A 225 14.11 7.62 15.49
N LYS A 226 13.44 8.78 15.31
CA LYS A 226 13.79 10.02 16.02
C LYS A 226 12.87 10.28 17.20
N ARG A 227 13.43 10.71 18.33
CA ARG A 227 12.65 11.15 19.51
C ARG A 227 12.20 12.62 19.41
N THR A 228 13.02 13.46 18.78
CA THR A 228 12.75 14.87 18.54
C THR A 228 12.98 15.19 17.07
N VAL A 229 12.17 16.06 16.49
CA VAL A 229 12.19 16.39 15.06
C VAL A 229 12.13 17.87 14.86
N ASP A 230 13.08 18.39 14.10
CA ASP A 230 12.99 19.73 13.49
C ASP A 230 12.08 19.59 12.25
N TRP A 231 10.83 20.04 12.39
CA TRP A 231 9.82 19.91 11.34
C TRP A 231 10.10 20.78 10.12
N ALA A 232 10.77 21.92 10.29
CA ALA A 232 11.15 22.78 9.17
C ALA A 232 12.25 22.12 8.32
N ALA A 233 13.29 21.62 8.96
CA ALA A 233 14.35 20.88 8.28
C ALA A 233 13.84 19.59 7.64
N LEU A 234 12.90 18.88 8.29
CA LEU A 234 12.26 17.69 7.73
C LEU A 234 11.47 18.03 6.46
N ALA A 235 10.63 19.07 6.51
CA ALA A 235 9.82 19.52 5.38
C ALA A 235 10.71 19.82 4.17
N ALA A 236 11.78 20.59 4.35
CA ALA A 236 12.72 20.91 3.29
C ALA A 236 13.40 19.65 2.69
N ARG A 237 13.81 18.70 3.54
CA ARG A 237 14.42 17.44 3.09
C ARG A 237 13.47 16.53 2.32
N SER A 238 12.18 16.54 2.70
CA SER A 238 11.14 15.73 2.06
C SER A 238 10.52 16.43 0.84
N GLY A 239 11.09 17.55 0.35
CA GLY A 239 10.65 18.23 -0.85
C GLY A 239 9.36 19.04 -0.72
N TYR A 240 9.00 19.46 0.50
CA TYR A 240 7.95 20.44 0.74
C TYR A 240 8.49 21.86 0.61
N PHE A 241 7.63 22.78 0.19
CA PHE A 241 8.00 24.20 0.05
C PHE A 241 8.35 24.83 1.40
N ASP A 242 7.53 24.55 2.42
CA ASP A 242 7.72 25.02 3.80
C ASP A 242 7.07 24.04 4.79
N GLN A 243 7.20 24.33 6.08
CA GLN A 243 6.62 23.56 7.16
C GLN A 243 5.08 23.59 7.16
N ALA A 244 4.46 24.68 6.75
CA ALA A 244 3.00 24.81 6.71
C ALA A 244 2.40 23.90 5.63
N HIS A 245 3.01 23.85 4.45
CA HIS A 245 2.66 22.93 3.38
C HIS A 245 2.82 21.46 3.82
N PHE A 246 3.92 21.12 4.52
CA PHE A 246 4.11 19.80 5.09
C PHE A 246 3.00 19.44 6.09
N ILE A 247 2.69 20.32 7.06
CA ILE A 247 1.66 20.07 8.06
C ILE A 247 0.28 19.89 7.40
N HIS A 248 -0.03 20.68 6.39
CA HIS A 248 -1.28 20.58 5.64
C HIS A 248 -1.41 19.22 4.95
N ASP A 249 -0.39 18.81 4.18
CA ASP A 249 -0.38 17.50 3.50
C ASP A 249 -0.40 16.34 4.50
N PHE A 250 0.38 16.45 5.58
CA PHE A 250 0.41 15.43 6.63
C PHE A 250 -0.97 15.21 7.25
N ARG A 251 -1.69 16.29 7.59
CA ARG A 251 -3.05 16.20 8.10
C ARG A 251 -4.04 15.62 7.09
N ALA A 252 -3.92 16.03 5.83
CA ALA A 252 -4.80 15.54 4.75
C ALA A 252 -4.68 14.02 4.58
N PHE A 253 -3.46 13.47 4.68
CA PHE A 253 -3.21 12.04 4.49
C PHE A 253 -3.38 11.19 5.75
N SER A 254 -3.07 11.73 6.93
CA SER A 254 -3.03 10.98 8.18
C SER A 254 -4.19 11.28 9.13
N GLY A 255 -4.89 12.39 8.94
CA GLY A 255 -5.85 12.93 9.92
C GLY A 255 -5.19 13.41 11.22
N LEU A 256 -3.85 13.50 11.29
CA LEU A 256 -3.10 13.81 12.50
C LEU A 256 -2.17 15.00 12.28
N ASN A 257 -1.79 15.65 13.39
CA ASN A 257 -0.63 16.53 13.38
C ASN A 257 0.67 15.71 13.40
N PRO A 258 1.77 16.18 12.80
CA PRO A 258 3.06 15.51 12.87
C PRO A 258 3.54 15.22 14.29
N SER A 259 3.30 16.11 15.25
CA SER A 259 3.65 15.92 16.66
C SER A 259 2.81 14.82 17.33
N THR A 260 1.52 14.74 17.02
CA THR A 260 0.62 13.68 17.50
C THR A 260 1.05 12.31 16.92
N TYR A 261 1.40 12.26 15.64
CA TYR A 261 1.97 11.06 15.04
C TYR A 261 3.25 10.63 15.76
N LEU A 262 4.18 11.56 16.01
CA LEU A 262 5.44 11.27 16.68
C LEU A 262 5.25 10.67 18.08
N ALA A 263 4.23 11.15 18.80
CA ALA A 263 3.90 10.68 20.15
C ALA A 263 3.24 9.29 20.19
N ASN A 264 2.43 8.96 19.15
CA ASN A 264 1.56 7.76 19.16
C ASN A 264 1.95 6.71 18.11
N ARG A 265 3.03 6.92 17.34
CA ARG A 265 3.47 5.94 16.33
C ARG A 265 3.87 4.63 16.99
N GLY A 266 3.51 3.53 16.34
CA GLY A 266 3.90 2.19 16.73
C GLY A 266 5.28 1.79 16.22
N GLU A 267 5.55 0.50 16.26
CA GLU A 267 6.75 -0.12 15.70
C GLU A 267 6.82 0.02 14.17
N TYR A 268 5.67 -0.07 13.51
CA TYR A 268 5.55 0.04 12.06
C TYR A 268 5.25 1.49 11.65
N GLN A 269 6.03 2.01 10.69
CA GLN A 269 6.01 3.41 10.25
C GLN A 269 4.60 3.94 9.90
N ASN A 270 3.77 3.12 9.26
CA ASN A 270 2.45 3.54 8.80
C ASN A 270 1.33 3.25 9.82
N HIS A 271 1.63 2.62 10.95
CA HIS A 271 0.67 2.22 11.96
C HIS A 271 0.70 3.16 13.15
N VAL A 272 -0.46 3.69 13.51
CA VAL A 272 -0.63 4.59 14.66
C VAL A 272 -1.76 4.08 15.51
N ALA A 273 -1.45 3.72 16.75
CA ALA A 273 -2.46 3.30 17.72
C ALA A 273 -3.51 4.40 17.91
N LEU A 274 -4.78 4.03 17.90
CA LEU A 274 -5.85 4.91 18.31
C LEU A 274 -6.08 4.71 19.81
N PRO A 275 -6.12 5.79 20.60
CA PRO A 275 -6.56 5.67 21.99
C PRO A 275 -8.02 5.19 22.01
N ASP A 276 -8.30 4.30 22.94
CA ASP A 276 -9.67 3.80 23.23
C ASP A 276 -10.57 4.91 23.73
#